data_94367fca90a0578fc91a746206243f05
#
_entry.id   94367fca90a0578fc91a746206243f05
#
_cell.length_a   1.000
_cell.length_b   1.000
_cell.length_c   1.000
_cell.angle_alpha   90.00
_cell.angle_beta   90.00
_cell.angle_gamma   90.00
#
_symmetry.space_group_name_H-M   'P 1'
#
loop_
_entity.id
_entity.type
_entity.pdbx_description
1 polymer ?
#
loop_
_entity_poly.entity_id
_entity_poly.type
_entity_poly.pdbx_seq_one_letter_code
_entity_poly.pdbx_strand_id
1 'polypeptide(L)'
;MMMKSGFISGIKGIVLLFVICCSVACSQSEYNKVVKRELSTGKEYSEMMFDMNIGLSKKEFYGKCWQLNKEKLVSQGPSNQYVRHVLDSVSPIYNPSSRIEMLFFGLFDEEDLMRGMRFRFSYTAWAPWNKALQPEKLQEEVKEMMKTLYPGNDFFNLDKKVNDQPIAVKIDGNRLITVYVFDNRFVQAYIEDLNLKYDG
;
A
#
# COMPACT_ATOMS: atom_id res chain seq x y z
N MET A 1 4.83 64.50 39.44
CA MET A 1 4.84 63.20 40.15
C MET A 1 4.46 62.14 39.12
N MET A 2 5.50 61.54 38.55
CA MET A 2 5.39 60.52 37.47
C MET A 2 5.45 59.13 38.12
N MET A 3 4.57 58.26 37.75
CA MET A 3 4.80 56.81 37.63
C MET A 3 3.48 56.07 37.42
N LYS A 4 3.25 55.57 36.22
CA LYS A 4 2.48 54.35 35.93
C LYS A 4 2.42 54.14 34.41
N SER A 5 3.48 53.64 33.81
CA SER A 5 3.45 53.27 32.38
C SER A 5 4.15 51.92 32.06
N GLY A 6 4.57 51.16 33.09
CA GLY A 6 5.35 49.92 32.85
C GLY A 6 4.57 48.58 32.81
N PHE A 7 3.29 48.57 33.25
CA PHE A 7 2.62 47.27 33.50
C PHE A 7 1.81 46.74 32.32
N ILE A 8 1.46 47.57 31.34
CA ILE A 8 0.57 47.18 30.19
C ILE A 8 1.38 46.56 29.07
N SER A 9 2.70 46.82 28.97
CA SER A 9 3.55 46.29 27.90
C SER A 9 3.85 44.78 28.07
N GLY A 10 3.97 44.28 29.30
CA GLY A 10 4.28 42.88 29.60
C GLY A 10 3.15 41.91 29.23
N ILE A 11 1.89 42.32 29.42
CA ILE A 11 0.72 41.47 29.16
C ILE A 11 0.50 41.26 27.66
N LYS A 12 0.76 42.28 26.84
CA LYS A 12 0.65 42.16 25.37
C LYS A 12 1.69 41.18 24.78
N GLY A 13 2.90 41.13 25.32
CA GLY A 13 3.94 40.21 24.90
C GLY A 13 3.62 38.74 25.23
N ILE A 14 3.05 38.49 26.42
CA ILE A 14 2.66 37.13 26.85
C ILE A 14 1.50 36.59 26.05
N VAL A 15 0.50 37.41 25.72
CA VAL A 15 -0.65 37.02 24.89
C VAL A 15 -0.21 36.72 23.47
N LEU A 16 0.72 37.49 22.89
CA LEU A 16 1.25 37.25 21.54
C LEU A 16 2.07 35.97 21.49
N LEU A 17 2.85 35.64 22.52
CA LEU A 17 3.61 34.38 22.59
C LEU A 17 2.71 33.17 22.71
N PHE A 18 1.59 33.28 23.43
CA PHE A 18 0.61 32.21 23.58
C PHE A 18 -0.17 31.92 22.30
N VAL A 19 -0.47 32.93 21.46
CA VAL A 19 -1.13 32.77 20.17
C VAL A 19 -0.21 32.11 19.15
N ILE A 20 1.12 32.36 19.21
CA ILE A 20 2.09 31.73 18.31
C ILE A 20 2.30 30.24 18.67
N CYS A 21 2.23 29.86 19.95
CA CYS A 21 2.33 28.45 20.37
C CYS A 21 1.11 27.61 19.96
N CYS A 22 -0.09 28.20 19.80
CA CYS A 22 -1.28 27.46 19.37
C CYS A 22 -1.34 27.19 17.86
N SER A 23 -0.53 27.86 17.05
CA SER A 23 -0.49 27.63 15.60
C SER A 23 0.43 26.51 15.13
N VAL A 24 1.19 25.88 16.04
CA VAL A 24 1.92 24.61 15.79
C VAL A 24 1.04 23.41 16.17
N ALA A 25 -0.29 23.53 15.99
CA ALA A 25 -1.19 22.39 16.10
C ALA A 25 -0.83 21.43 14.96
N CYS A 26 -0.19 20.33 15.33
CA CYS A 26 0.16 19.17 14.52
C CYS A 26 -0.80 19.00 13.35
N SER A 27 -0.45 19.39 12.14
CA SER A 27 -1.15 18.94 10.94
C SER A 27 -0.84 17.45 10.82
N GLN A 28 -1.71 16.65 11.41
CA GLN A 28 -1.65 15.21 11.28
C GLN A 28 -1.75 14.91 9.78
N SER A 29 -0.79 14.17 9.22
CA SER A 29 -0.81 13.84 7.80
C SER A 29 -2.16 13.21 7.43
N GLU A 30 -2.64 13.43 6.21
CA GLU A 30 -3.89 12.85 5.72
C GLU A 30 -3.92 11.33 5.92
N TYR A 31 -2.79 10.67 5.68
CA TYR A 31 -2.61 9.26 5.95
C TYR A 31 -2.99 8.87 7.39
N ASN A 32 -2.44 9.56 8.39
CA ASN A 32 -2.71 9.24 9.79
C ASN A 32 -4.19 9.48 10.17
N LYS A 33 -4.84 10.47 9.58
CA LYS A 33 -6.27 10.72 9.78
C LYS A 33 -7.11 9.58 9.21
N VAL A 34 -6.78 9.12 7.99
CA VAL A 34 -7.47 7.99 7.35
C VAL A 34 -7.27 6.71 8.15
N VAL A 35 -6.04 6.38 8.55
CA VAL A 35 -5.72 5.20 9.39
C VAL A 35 -6.55 5.20 10.67
N LYS A 36 -6.55 6.31 11.43
CA LYS A 36 -7.33 6.40 12.66
C LYS A 36 -8.83 6.22 12.44
N ARG A 37 -9.36 6.84 11.38
CA ARG A 37 -10.76 6.71 11.02
C ARG A 37 -11.11 5.26 10.69
N GLU A 38 -10.32 4.60 9.84
CA GLU A 38 -10.61 3.24 9.40
C GLU A 38 -10.48 2.23 10.55
N LEU A 39 -9.42 2.31 11.35
CA LEU A 39 -9.26 1.45 12.52
C LEU A 39 -10.39 1.66 13.56
N SER A 40 -10.88 2.89 13.72
CA SER A 40 -12.01 3.17 14.62
C SER A 40 -13.33 2.55 14.18
N THR A 41 -13.45 2.08 12.94
CA THR A 41 -14.64 1.35 12.46
C THR A 41 -14.77 -0.04 13.06
N GLY A 42 -13.68 -0.61 13.58
CA GLY A 42 -13.62 -1.99 14.07
C GLY A 42 -13.80 -3.05 12.97
N LYS A 43 -13.76 -2.66 11.69
CA LYS A 43 -13.84 -3.62 10.59
C LYS A 43 -12.51 -4.33 10.41
N GLU A 44 -12.56 -5.66 10.36
CA GLU A 44 -11.39 -6.51 10.16
C GLU A 44 -11.51 -7.27 8.84
N TYR A 45 -10.43 -7.26 8.06
CA TYR A 45 -10.29 -7.97 6.81
C TYR A 45 -9.02 -8.83 6.89
N SER A 46 -9.18 -10.13 6.75
CA SER A 46 -8.08 -11.10 6.74
C SER A 46 -7.79 -11.67 5.36
N GLU A 47 -8.77 -11.59 4.45
CA GLU A 47 -8.70 -12.23 3.14
C GLU A 47 -7.72 -11.53 2.20
N MET A 48 -6.93 -12.35 1.49
CA MET A 48 -5.99 -11.94 0.45
C MET A 48 -6.19 -12.78 -0.82
N MET A 49 -5.37 -12.55 -1.84
CA MET A 49 -5.43 -13.31 -3.09
C MET A 49 -5.24 -14.80 -2.85
N PHE A 50 -5.86 -15.62 -3.71
CA PHE A 50 -5.77 -17.09 -3.68
C PHE A 50 -6.27 -17.74 -2.38
N ASP A 51 -7.33 -17.18 -1.79
CA ASP A 51 -7.91 -17.63 -0.52
C ASP A 51 -6.90 -17.73 0.63
N MET A 52 -5.86 -16.91 0.58
CA MET A 52 -4.91 -16.75 1.68
C MET A 52 -5.45 -15.75 2.70
N ASN A 53 -5.02 -15.90 3.96
CA ASN A 53 -5.48 -15.04 5.04
C ASN A 53 -4.31 -14.56 5.90
N ILE A 54 -4.47 -13.39 6.52
CA ILE A 54 -3.62 -12.91 7.62
C ILE A 54 -3.60 -13.99 8.71
N GLY A 55 -2.44 -14.22 9.33
CA GLY A 55 -2.25 -15.26 10.37
C GLY A 55 -2.00 -16.67 9.83
N LEU A 56 -2.05 -16.88 8.49
CA LEU A 56 -1.68 -18.17 7.90
C LEU A 56 -0.21 -18.48 8.20
N SER A 57 0.09 -19.70 8.66
CA SER A 57 1.49 -20.08 8.88
C SER A 57 2.25 -20.20 7.55
N LYS A 58 3.54 -19.98 7.60
CA LYS A 58 4.44 -20.10 6.45
C LYS A 58 4.36 -21.49 5.79
N LYS A 59 4.18 -22.54 6.58
CA LYS A 59 3.98 -23.91 6.08
C LYS A 59 2.68 -24.03 5.27
N GLU A 60 1.59 -23.48 5.77
CA GLU A 60 0.30 -23.49 5.08
C GLU A 60 0.34 -22.65 3.81
N PHE A 61 1.01 -21.48 3.84
CA PHE A 61 1.23 -20.65 2.66
C PHE A 61 1.92 -21.45 1.53
N TYR A 62 3.02 -22.14 1.85
CA TYR A 62 3.71 -22.97 0.85
C TYR A 62 2.86 -24.16 0.40
N GLY A 63 2.07 -24.74 1.30
CA GLY A 63 1.11 -25.80 0.95
C GLY A 63 0.08 -25.33 -0.07
N LYS A 64 -0.50 -24.14 0.14
CA LYS A 64 -1.42 -23.50 -0.82
C LYS A 64 -0.73 -23.19 -2.16
N CYS A 65 0.48 -22.63 -2.14
CA CYS A 65 1.25 -22.38 -3.36
C CYS A 65 1.53 -23.67 -4.16
N TRP A 66 1.83 -24.77 -3.47
CA TRP A 66 2.02 -26.06 -4.13
C TRP A 66 0.73 -26.61 -4.75
N GLN A 67 -0.42 -26.44 -4.09
CA GLN A 67 -1.71 -26.81 -4.65
C GLN A 67 -2.04 -25.99 -5.90
N LEU A 68 -1.91 -24.66 -5.83
CA LEU A 68 -2.08 -23.76 -6.97
C LEU A 68 -1.16 -24.13 -8.16
N ASN A 69 0.06 -24.60 -7.87
CA ASN A 69 1.00 -25.08 -8.89
C ASN A 69 0.51 -26.36 -9.56
N LYS A 70 -0.03 -27.33 -8.80
CA LYS A 70 -0.65 -28.54 -9.37
C LYS A 70 -1.83 -28.21 -10.29
N GLU A 71 -2.60 -27.20 -9.93
CA GLU A 71 -3.73 -26.69 -10.71
C GLU A 71 -3.29 -25.84 -11.91
N LYS A 72 -1.96 -25.64 -12.09
CA LYS A 72 -1.34 -24.80 -13.14
C LYS A 72 -1.75 -23.34 -13.11
N LEU A 73 -2.27 -22.87 -11.99
CA LEU A 73 -2.60 -21.46 -11.78
C LEU A 73 -1.36 -20.63 -11.52
N VAL A 74 -0.33 -21.25 -10.91
CA VAL A 74 0.94 -20.58 -10.62
C VAL A 74 2.13 -21.47 -11.02
N SER A 75 3.28 -20.85 -11.11
CA SER A 75 4.57 -21.54 -11.31
C SER A 75 5.62 -20.95 -10.38
N GLN A 76 6.78 -21.60 -10.33
CA GLN A 76 7.93 -21.07 -9.61
C GLN A 76 8.42 -19.78 -10.27
N GLY A 77 8.62 -18.76 -9.46
CA GLY A 77 9.18 -17.48 -9.88
C GLY A 77 10.70 -17.45 -9.84
N PRO A 78 11.31 -16.30 -10.20
CA PRO A 78 12.76 -16.16 -10.20
C PRO A 78 13.35 -16.33 -8.80
N SER A 79 14.57 -16.86 -8.75
CA SER A 79 15.41 -17.02 -7.53
C SER A 79 14.80 -17.85 -6.42
N ASN A 80 13.80 -18.68 -6.70
CA ASN A 80 13.06 -19.49 -5.72
C ASN A 80 12.42 -18.67 -4.57
N GLN A 81 12.28 -17.36 -4.75
CA GLN A 81 11.76 -16.45 -3.72
C GLN A 81 10.32 -16.03 -3.96
N TYR A 82 9.84 -16.17 -5.21
CA TYR A 82 8.51 -15.72 -5.61
C TYR A 82 7.71 -16.86 -6.22
N VAL A 83 6.40 -16.76 -6.07
CA VAL A 83 5.43 -17.52 -6.85
C VAL A 83 4.99 -16.65 -8.02
N ARG A 84 4.96 -17.22 -9.22
CA ARG A 84 4.63 -16.53 -10.47
C ARG A 84 3.23 -16.90 -10.91
N HIS A 85 2.41 -15.88 -11.20
CA HIS A 85 1.11 -16.00 -11.83
C HIS A 85 1.04 -15.08 -13.05
N VAL A 86 0.39 -15.50 -14.13
CA VAL A 86 0.15 -14.63 -15.29
C VAL A 86 -1.32 -14.26 -15.29
N LEU A 87 -1.60 -12.98 -15.11
CA LEU A 87 -2.94 -12.43 -15.17
C LEU A 87 -3.36 -12.32 -16.63
N ASP A 88 -4.56 -12.75 -16.93
CA ASP A 88 -5.20 -12.34 -18.17
C ASP A 88 -5.55 -10.85 -18.05
N SER A 89 -5.28 -10.07 -19.09
CA SER A 89 -5.50 -8.63 -19.10
C SER A 89 -6.93 -8.30 -18.63
N VAL A 90 -7.04 -7.46 -17.63
CA VAL A 90 -8.32 -6.99 -17.07
C VAL A 90 -9.02 -6.00 -18.01
N SER A 91 -8.34 -5.57 -19.08
CA SER A 91 -8.91 -4.69 -20.09
C SER A 91 -9.94 -5.43 -20.94
N PRO A 92 -11.14 -4.85 -21.20
CA PRO A 92 -12.13 -5.41 -22.11
C PRO A 92 -11.62 -5.56 -23.57
N ILE A 93 -10.48 -4.94 -23.90
CA ILE A 93 -9.76 -5.15 -25.16
C ILE A 93 -8.57 -6.06 -24.83
N TYR A 94 -8.82 -7.38 -24.87
CA TYR A 94 -7.79 -8.39 -24.72
C TYR A 94 -6.71 -8.23 -25.79
N ASN A 95 -5.56 -7.73 -25.40
CA ASN A 95 -4.35 -7.71 -26.21
C ASN A 95 -3.33 -8.66 -25.58
N PRO A 96 -2.95 -9.78 -26.24
CA PRO A 96 -1.98 -10.73 -25.70
C PRO A 96 -0.64 -10.10 -25.32
N SER A 97 -0.25 -8.98 -25.97
CA SER A 97 0.97 -8.23 -25.64
C SER A 97 0.88 -7.45 -24.33
N SER A 98 -0.29 -7.28 -23.76
CA SER A 98 -0.50 -6.59 -22.48
C SER A 98 -0.72 -7.53 -21.28
N ARG A 99 -0.45 -8.83 -21.41
CA ARG A 99 -0.48 -9.76 -20.27
C ARG A 99 0.42 -9.25 -19.15
N ILE A 100 -0.10 -9.32 -17.93
CA ILE A 100 0.62 -8.92 -16.72
C ILE A 100 1.14 -10.18 -16.02
N GLU A 101 2.42 -10.20 -15.76
CA GLU A 101 3.06 -11.14 -14.85
C GLU A 101 3.00 -10.58 -13.44
N MET A 102 2.51 -11.37 -12.50
CA MET A 102 2.51 -11.11 -11.09
C MET A 102 3.42 -12.08 -10.36
N LEU A 103 4.38 -11.57 -9.64
CA LEU A 103 5.21 -12.31 -8.69
C LEU A 103 4.70 -11.99 -7.30
N PHE A 104 4.44 -13.00 -6.47
CA PHE A 104 3.97 -12.76 -5.12
C PHE A 104 4.74 -13.55 -4.07
N PHE A 105 4.69 -13.07 -2.82
CA PHE A 105 5.35 -13.65 -1.67
C PHE A 105 4.63 -13.24 -0.38
N GLY A 106 4.48 -14.19 0.57
CA GLY A 106 3.96 -13.90 1.91
C GLY A 106 4.96 -13.14 2.76
N LEU A 107 4.51 -12.15 3.51
CA LEU A 107 5.29 -11.46 4.53
C LEU A 107 4.99 -12.12 5.87
N PHE A 108 6.01 -12.61 6.55
CA PHE A 108 5.89 -13.35 7.81
C PHE A 108 6.59 -12.60 8.93
N ASP A 109 6.06 -12.75 10.14
CA ASP A 109 6.71 -12.29 11.36
C ASP A 109 7.73 -13.30 11.89
N GLU A 110 8.24 -13.05 13.10
CA GLU A 110 9.21 -13.91 13.78
C GLU A 110 8.63 -15.29 14.19
N GLU A 111 7.30 -15.39 14.27
CA GLU A 111 6.57 -16.62 14.59
C GLU A 111 6.18 -17.42 13.32
N ASP A 112 6.67 -17.02 12.14
CA ASP A 112 6.31 -17.56 10.83
C ASP A 112 4.81 -17.44 10.50
N LEU A 113 4.10 -16.44 11.06
CA LEU A 113 2.71 -16.11 10.75
C LEU A 113 2.64 -14.98 9.72
N MET A 114 1.76 -15.15 8.74
CA MET A 114 1.62 -14.20 7.63
C MET A 114 0.95 -12.90 8.09
N ARG A 115 1.64 -11.77 7.89
CA ARG A 115 1.20 -10.42 8.23
C ARG A 115 0.79 -9.60 7.01
N GLY A 116 1.03 -10.14 5.84
CA GLY A 116 0.72 -9.47 4.59
C GLY A 116 1.23 -10.25 3.39
N MET A 117 1.04 -9.67 2.21
CA MET A 117 1.59 -10.16 0.95
C MET A 117 2.27 -9.04 0.19
N ARG A 118 3.37 -9.37 -0.47
CA ARG A 118 4.07 -8.51 -1.41
C ARG A 118 3.86 -9.02 -2.82
N PHE A 119 3.58 -8.10 -3.73
CA PHE A 119 3.39 -8.36 -5.14
C PHE A 119 4.32 -7.51 -5.98
N ARG A 120 4.76 -8.05 -7.10
CA ARG A 120 5.51 -7.32 -8.12
C ARG A 120 4.90 -7.63 -9.47
N PHE A 121 4.51 -6.59 -10.19
CA PHE A 121 3.83 -6.68 -11.47
C PHE A 121 4.73 -6.18 -12.59
N SER A 122 4.68 -6.82 -13.75
CA SER A 122 5.27 -6.30 -14.99
C SER A 122 4.48 -6.78 -16.19
N TYR A 123 4.49 -6.01 -17.28
CA TYR A 123 4.00 -6.53 -18.54
C TYR A 123 4.93 -7.63 -19.07
N THR A 124 4.38 -8.74 -19.57
CA THR A 124 5.18 -9.84 -20.13
C THR A 124 5.95 -9.41 -21.37
N ALA A 125 5.39 -8.48 -22.16
CA ALA A 125 5.99 -7.90 -23.36
C ALA A 125 6.64 -6.51 -23.08
N TRP A 126 7.04 -6.23 -21.84
CA TRP A 126 7.71 -4.99 -21.50
C TRP A 126 9.04 -4.83 -22.28
N ALA A 127 9.27 -3.63 -22.76
CA ALA A 127 10.55 -3.21 -23.33
C ALA A 127 10.74 -1.70 -23.12
N PRO A 128 11.98 -1.18 -22.96
CA PRO A 128 12.22 0.23 -22.67
C PRO A 128 11.68 1.18 -23.76
N TRP A 129 11.64 0.71 -25.01
CA TRP A 129 11.13 1.47 -26.15
C TRP A 129 9.61 1.37 -26.35
N ASN A 130 8.94 0.42 -25.70
CA ASN A 130 7.49 0.26 -25.83
C ASN A 130 6.76 1.22 -24.87
N LYS A 131 6.42 2.41 -25.37
CA LYS A 131 5.73 3.45 -24.58
C LYS A 131 4.35 3.06 -24.07
N ALA A 132 3.70 2.07 -24.70
CA ALA A 132 2.38 1.59 -24.29
C ALA A 132 2.42 0.64 -23.08
N LEU A 133 3.59 0.07 -22.75
CA LEU A 133 3.77 -0.93 -21.70
C LEU A 133 4.76 -0.46 -20.62
N GLN A 134 4.61 0.78 -20.17
CA GLN A 134 5.46 1.38 -19.13
C GLN A 134 4.82 1.22 -17.74
N PRO A 135 5.61 1.27 -16.66
CA PRO A 135 5.15 0.98 -15.31
C PRO A 135 4.14 2.01 -14.77
N GLU A 136 4.14 3.24 -15.26
CA GLU A 136 3.16 4.25 -14.84
C GLU A 136 1.73 3.85 -15.25
N LYS A 137 1.57 3.34 -16.48
CA LYS A 137 0.29 2.78 -16.94
C LYS A 137 -0.08 1.51 -16.15
N LEU A 138 0.91 0.64 -15.92
CA LEU A 138 0.71 -0.57 -15.14
C LEU A 138 0.25 -0.26 -13.71
N GLN A 139 0.76 0.80 -13.10
CA GLN A 139 0.32 1.23 -11.77
C GLN A 139 -1.18 1.51 -11.72
N GLU A 140 -1.73 2.20 -12.72
CA GLU A 140 -3.17 2.46 -12.79
C GLU A 140 -3.97 1.15 -12.99
N GLU A 141 -3.51 0.25 -13.85
CA GLU A 141 -4.17 -1.05 -14.06
C GLU A 141 -4.14 -1.91 -12.78
N VAL A 142 -3.03 -1.90 -12.02
CA VAL A 142 -2.91 -2.59 -10.73
C VAL A 142 -3.84 -1.97 -9.68
N LYS A 143 -3.96 -0.64 -9.62
CA LYS A 143 -4.91 0.04 -8.72
C LYS A 143 -6.36 -0.36 -9.00
N GLU A 144 -6.77 -0.37 -10.27
CA GLU A 144 -8.13 -0.78 -10.65
C GLU A 144 -8.38 -2.26 -10.34
N MET A 145 -7.41 -3.13 -10.58
CA MET A 145 -7.48 -4.53 -10.18
C MET A 145 -7.66 -4.66 -8.66
N MET A 146 -6.86 -3.95 -7.87
CA MET A 146 -6.95 -3.98 -6.41
C MET A 146 -8.29 -3.41 -5.90
N LYS A 147 -8.86 -2.40 -6.55
CA LYS A 147 -10.20 -1.90 -6.22
C LYS A 147 -11.29 -2.93 -6.49
N THR A 148 -11.16 -3.67 -7.58
CA THR A 148 -12.12 -4.73 -7.94
C THR A 148 -12.06 -5.90 -6.98
N LEU A 149 -10.85 -6.36 -6.62
CA LEU A 149 -10.64 -7.47 -5.70
C LEU A 149 -10.98 -7.12 -4.24
N TYR A 150 -10.73 -5.86 -3.86
CA TYR A 150 -10.90 -5.36 -2.50
C TYR A 150 -11.78 -4.10 -2.53
N PRO A 151 -13.09 -4.23 -2.70
CA PRO A 151 -13.99 -3.08 -2.73
C PRO A 151 -14.00 -2.33 -1.40
N GLY A 152 -14.27 -1.01 -1.46
CA GLY A 152 -14.29 -0.12 -0.29
C GLY A 152 -13.87 1.29 -0.68
N ASN A 153 -12.93 1.88 0.07
CA ASN A 153 -12.43 3.23 -0.15
C ASN A 153 -11.60 3.34 -1.45
N ASP A 154 -11.47 4.53 -1.99
CA ASP A 154 -10.60 4.82 -3.12
C ASP A 154 -9.12 4.91 -2.70
N PHE A 155 -8.23 4.80 -3.70
CA PHE A 155 -6.81 5.12 -3.52
C PHE A 155 -6.61 6.63 -3.38
N PHE A 156 -5.67 7.02 -2.52
CA PHE A 156 -5.13 8.38 -2.46
C PHE A 156 -3.59 8.33 -2.47
N ASN A 157 -2.96 9.43 -2.86
CA ASN A 157 -1.51 9.49 -2.93
C ASN A 157 -0.92 10.02 -1.62
N LEU A 158 0.20 9.42 -1.20
CA LEU A 158 1.02 9.97 -0.13
C LEU A 158 1.86 11.15 -0.62
N ASP A 159 2.20 12.07 0.29
CA ASP A 159 3.18 13.16 -0.01
C ASP A 159 4.57 12.59 -0.32
N LYS A 160 4.88 11.40 0.21
CA LYS A 160 6.12 10.69 -0.05
C LYS A 160 6.11 10.05 -1.45
N LYS A 161 7.24 10.12 -2.13
CA LYS A 161 7.46 9.54 -3.47
C LYS A 161 8.55 8.47 -3.44
N VAL A 162 8.48 7.55 -4.38
CA VAL A 162 9.55 6.59 -4.72
C VAL A 162 9.91 6.82 -6.18
N ASN A 163 11.20 7.06 -6.48
CA ASN A 163 11.69 7.37 -7.84
C ASN A 163 10.88 8.49 -8.52
N ASP A 164 10.57 9.56 -7.77
CA ASP A 164 9.74 10.69 -8.20
C ASP A 164 8.28 10.36 -8.55
N GLN A 165 7.87 9.10 -8.37
CA GLN A 165 6.50 8.64 -8.60
C GLN A 165 5.69 8.60 -7.29
N PRO A 166 4.39 8.89 -7.34
CA PRO A 166 3.54 8.87 -6.16
C PRO A 166 3.36 7.44 -5.62
N ILE A 167 3.27 7.32 -4.30
CA ILE A 167 2.83 6.11 -3.62
C ILE A 167 1.32 6.21 -3.43
N ALA A 168 0.57 5.33 -4.07
CA ALA A 168 -0.86 5.23 -3.88
C ALA A 168 -1.18 4.27 -2.73
N VAL A 169 -2.09 4.66 -1.84
CA VAL A 169 -2.55 3.82 -0.74
C VAL A 169 -4.07 3.77 -0.69
N LYS A 170 -4.60 2.62 -0.28
CA LYS A 170 -6.01 2.37 -0.03
C LYS A 170 -6.13 1.71 1.33
N ILE A 171 -7.04 2.21 2.17
CA ILE A 171 -7.21 1.72 3.54
C ILE A 171 -8.68 1.39 3.76
N ASP A 172 -8.96 0.16 4.17
CA ASP A 172 -10.29 -0.33 4.52
C ASP A 172 -10.19 -1.08 5.85
N GLY A 173 -10.74 -0.53 6.92
CA GLY A 173 -10.58 -1.10 8.26
C GLY A 173 -9.09 -1.28 8.60
N ASN A 174 -8.70 -2.51 8.93
CA ASN A 174 -7.29 -2.86 9.20
C ASN A 174 -6.44 -3.13 7.94
N ARG A 175 -7.05 -3.25 6.75
CA ARG A 175 -6.32 -3.58 5.52
C ARG A 175 -5.73 -2.35 4.86
N LEU A 176 -4.41 -2.32 4.72
CA LEU A 176 -3.65 -1.35 3.95
C LEU A 176 -3.19 -1.96 2.63
N ILE A 177 -3.54 -1.35 1.52
CA ILE A 177 -3.01 -1.67 0.19
C ILE A 177 -2.13 -0.51 -0.26
N THR A 178 -0.86 -0.80 -0.59
CA THR A 178 0.10 0.17 -1.10
C THR A 178 0.50 -0.22 -2.51
N VAL A 179 0.50 0.73 -3.47
CA VAL A 179 0.90 0.51 -4.87
C VAL A 179 1.81 1.63 -5.34
N TYR A 180 2.97 1.29 -5.90
CA TYR A 180 3.90 2.28 -6.45
C TYR A 180 4.79 1.72 -7.57
N VAL A 181 5.30 2.60 -8.42
CA VAL A 181 6.32 2.25 -9.41
C VAL A 181 7.64 1.98 -8.69
N PHE A 182 8.12 0.74 -8.78
CA PHE A 182 9.35 0.31 -8.11
C PHE A 182 10.60 0.68 -8.92
N ASP A 183 10.56 0.45 -10.22
CA ASP A 183 11.62 0.79 -11.17
C ASP A 183 11.04 1.00 -12.59
N ASN A 184 11.89 1.06 -13.60
CA ASN A 184 11.50 1.29 -15.00
C ASN A 184 10.69 0.14 -15.63
N ARG A 185 10.46 -0.97 -14.92
CA ARG A 185 9.73 -2.14 -15.39
C ARG A 185 8.63 -2.58 -14.45
N PHE A 186 8.87 -2.48 -13.13
CA PHE A 186 8.04 -3.12 -12.13
C PHE A 186 7.18 -2.13 -11.34
N VAL A 187 5.94 -2.53 -11.11
CA VAL A 187 5.06 -1.95 -10.09
C VAL A 187 5.06 -2.89 -8.90
N GLN A 188 5.23 -2.36 -7.71
CA GLN A 188 5.17 -3.10 -6.47
C GLN A 188 3.90 -2.76 -5.70
N ALA A 189 3.28 -3.80 -5.13
CA ALA A 189 2.16 -3.64 -4.23
C ALA A 189 2.36 -4.45 -2.95
N TYR A 190 1.73 -3.98 -1.88
CA TYR A 190 1.62 -4.67 -0.59
C TYR A 190 0.18 -4.70 -0.16
N ILE A 191 -0.20 -5.79 0.50
CA ILE A 191 -1.41 -5.88 1.32
C ILE A 191 -0.95 -6.22 2.73
N GLU A 192 -1.22 -5.36 3.70
CA GLU A 192 -0.72 -5.48 5.07
C GLU A 192 -1.86 -5.24 6.08
N ASP A 193 -1.73 -5.84 7.26
CA ASP A 193 -2.61 -5.56 8.40
C ASP A 193 -2.06 -4.36 9.20
N LEU A 194 -2.85 -3.30 9.31
CA LEU A 194 -2.49 -2.12 10.08
C LEU A 194 -2.43 -2.37 11.58
N ASN A 195 -3.25 -3.26 12.13
CA ASN A 195 -3.23 -3.59 13.57
C ASN A 195 -1.85 -4.12 13.97
N LEU A 196 -1.26 -4.97 13.13
CA LEU A 196 0.05 -5.58 13.37
C LEU A 196 1.23 -4.64 13.10
N LYS A 197 1.00 -3.54 12.40
CA LYS A 197 2.04 -2.55 12.07
C LYS A 197 2.21 -1.50 13.16
N TYR A 198 1.19 -1.27 13.97
CA TYR A 198 1.17 -0.21 14.99
C TYR A 198 1.18 -0.72 16.43
N ASP A 199 1.10 -2.04 16.64
CA ASP A 199 1.20 -2.68 17.96
C ASP A 199 2.65 -3.02 18.37
N GLY A 200 3.65 -2.55 17.60
CA GLY A 200 5.08 -2.75 17.81
C GLY A 200 5.80 -1.51 18.35
#